data_7d7a072f560ac751a718b7990a9c696c
#
_entry.id   7d7a072f560ac751a718b7990a9c696c
#
_cell.length_a   1.000
_cell.length_b   1.000
_cell.length_c   1.000
_cell.angle_alpha   90.00
_cell.angle_beta   90.00
_cell.angle_gamma   90.00
#
_symmetry.space_group_name_H-M   'P 1'
#
loop_
_entity.id
_entity.type
_entity.pdbx_description
1 polymer ?
#
loop_
_entity_poly.entity_id
_entity_poly.type
_entity_poly.pdbx_seq_one_letter_code
_entity_poly.pdbx_strand_id
1 'polypeptide(L)'
;MLKSLKALSALLTYPTEDLQRACGEISEAIERDTAIPFGHREQLHRLLTEVASGDLYDLQERYVLLFDRTRSLSLHLFEHVHGESRDRGQAMVDLQAQYAQANLFVSAAELPDFLPLFLEYLSTLPAKEACETLAQPAHIFAAMAERLRKRKSSYEAVFRALVALSTSKPTEDEISALLKLPDPDANDLAALDAAWEDEPVNFGPGSGDGCKEGLIARVRGGLRPAPGMPPANPTRAVAPRQ
;
A
#
# COMPACT_ATOMS: atom_id res chain seq x y z
N MET A 1 -0.31 14.63 -12.89
CA MET A 1 -0.26 14.50 -11.42
C MET A 1 -1.67 14.35 -10.90
N LEU A 2 -1.95 13.30 -10.16
CA LEU A 2 -3.26 13.02 -9.57
C LEU A 2 -3.27 13.48 -8.11
N LYS A 3 -3.77 14.68 -7.84
CA LYS A 3 -3.88 15.21 -6.46
C LYS A 3 -4.75 14.35 -5.55
N SER A 4 -5.70 13.63 -6.12
CA SER A 4 -6.54 12.66 -5.42
C SER A 4 -5.72 11.54 -4.77
N LEU A 5 -4.62 11.07 -5.38
CA LEU A 5 -3.76 10.07 -4.76
C LEU A 5 -3.08 10.60 -3.49
N LYS A 6 -2.65 11.88 -3.50
CA LYS A 6 -2.13 12.52 -2.29
C LYS A 6 -3.22 12.70 -1.22
N ALA A 7 -4.44 13.01 -1.63
CA ALA A 7 -5.59 13.11 -0.74
C ALA A 7 -5.93 11.74 -0.09
N LEU A 8 -5.93 10.66 -0.90
CA LEU A 8 -6.14 9.30 -0.40
C LEU A 8 -4.99 8.82 0.50
N SER A 9 -3.74 9.22 0.18
CA SER A 9 -2.58 8.99 1.06
C SER A 9 -2.80 9.59 2.44
N ALA A 10 -3.19 10.88 2.51
CA ALA A 10 -3.43 11.57 3.78
C ALA A 10 -4.53 10.88 4.61
N LEU A 11 -5.61 10.39 3.98
CA LEU A 11 -6.68 9.67 4.68
C LEU A 11 -6.24 8.33 5.27
N LEU A 12 -5.15 7.74 4.79
CA LEU A 12 -4.57 6.50 5.30
C LEU A 12 -3.43 6.73 6.31
N THR A 13 -3.13 7.97 6.68
CA THR A 13 -2.20 8.26 7.78
C THR A 13 -2.89 8.20 9.13
N TYR A 14 -2.11 8.08 10.19
CA TYR A 14 -2.61 8.11 11.56
C TYR A 14 -3.37 9.43 11.82
N PRO A 15 -4.58 9.40 12.39
CA PRO A 15 -5.40 10.59 12.58
C PRO A 15 -4.75 11.61 13.51
N THR A 16 -4.71 12.86 13.05
CA THR A 16 -4.19 14.01 13.78
C THR A 16 -5.13 15.20 13.63
N GLU A 17 -4.98 16.21 14.50
CA GLU A 17 -5.71 17.47 14.34
C GLU A 17 -5.43 18.16 12.99
N ASP A 18 -4.20 18.01 12.48
CA ASP A 18 -3.83 18.55 11.17
C ASP A 18 -4.61 17.87 10.05
N LEU A 19 -4.78 16.54 10.11
CA LEU A 19 -5.62 15.81 9.17
C LEU A 19 -7.08 16.28 9.25
N GLN A 20 -7.63 16.46 10.45
CA GLN A 20 -8.99 16.97 10.62
C GLN A 20 -9.17 18.35 9.99
N ARG A 21 -8.21 19.25 10.19
CA ARG A 21 -8.21 20.59 9.57
C ARG A 21 -8.09 20.55 8.06
N ALA A 22 -7.35 19.60 7.52
CA ALA A 22 -7.12 19.44 6.09
C ALA A 22 -8.30 18.77 5.33
N CYS A 23 -9.31 18.24 6.03
CA CYS A 23 -10.43 17.50 5.40
C CYS A 23 -11.13 18.30 4.28
N GLY A 24 -11.23 19.62 4.41
CA GLY A 24 -11.80 20.48 3.38
C GLY A 24 -10.97 20.46 2.08
N GLU A 25 -9.66 20.62 2.19
CA GLU A 25 -8.75 20.59 1.04
C GLU A 25 -8.69 19.20 0.39
N ILE A 26 -8.72 18.15 1.21
CA ILE A 26 -8.77 16.75 0.74
C ILE A 26 -10.06 16.51 -0.04
N SER A 27 -11.20 16.98 0.46
CA SER A 27 -12.50 16.92 -0.21
C SER A 27 -12.46 17.57 -1.58
N GLU A 28 -11.92 18.79 -1.68
CA GLU A 28 -11.80 19.50 -2.96
C GLU A 28 -10.88 18.76 -3.95
N ALA A 29 -9.80 18.14 -3.47
CA ALA A 29 -8.88 17.40 -4.33
C ALA A 29 -9.56 16.14 -4.93
N ILE A 30 -10.40 15.46 -4.13
CA ILE A 30 -11.18 14.29 -4.56
C ILE A 30 -12.28 14.70 -5.56
N GLU A 31 -13.00 15.80 -5.31
CA GLU A 31 -14.08 16.26 -6.19
C GLU A 31 -13.59 16.69 -7.58
N ARG A 32 -12.39 17.26 -7.65
CA ARG A 32 -11.79 17.68 -8.91
C ARG A 32 -11.33 16.52 -9.79
N ASP A 33 -11.15 15.33 -9.20
CA ASP A 33 -10.71 14.16 -9.96
C ASP A 33 -11.88 13.36 -10.51
N THR A 34 -12.16 13.59 -11.80
CA THR A 34 -13.25 12.90 -12.51
C THR A 34 -12.96 11.42 -12.79
N ALA A 35 -11.72 10.95 -12.57
CA ALA A 35 -11.38 9.54 -12.71
C ALA A 35 -11.95 8.69 -11.56
N ILE A 36 -12.23 9.31 -10.39
CA ILE A 36 -12.95 8.65 -9.30
C ILE A 36 -14.45 8.69 -9.60
N PRO A 37 -15.14 7.53 -9.75
CA PRO A 37 -16.58 7.48 -9.99
C PRO A 37 -17.38 8.21 -8.90
N PHE A 38 -18.48 8.83 -9.28
CA PHE A 38 -19.31 9.65 -8.37
C PHE A 38 -19.69 8.90 -7.09
N GLY A 39 -20.15 7.65 -7.17
CA GLY A 39 -20.53 6.86 -5.99
C GLY A 39 -19.37 6.59 -5.02
N HIS A 40 -18.11 6.51 -5.51
CA HIS A 40 -16.95 6.40 -4.64
C HIS A 40 -16.59 7.73 -3.98
N ARG A 41 -16.75 8.85 -4.71
CA ARG A 41 -16.58 10.19 -4.11
C ARG A 41 -17.57 10.43 -2.97
N GLU A 42 -18.84 10.06 -3.13
CA GLU A 42 -19.83 10.16 -2.04
C GLU A 42 -19.44 9.33 -0.81
N GLN A 43 -18.90 8.11 -1.03
CA GLN A 43 -18.42 7.28 0.08
C GLN A 43 -17.21 7.90 0.79
N LEU A 44 -16.27 8.47 0.02
CA LEU A 44 -15.12 9.20 0.56
C LEU A 44 -15.55 10.44 1.35
N HIS A 45 -16.59 11.15 0.92
CA HIS A 45 -17.15 12.27 1.67
C HIS A 45 -17.72 11.87 3.03
N ARG A 46 -18.31 10.68 3.15
CA ARG A 46 -18.76 10.16 4.44
C ARG A 46 -17.58 9.92 5.38
N LEU A 47 -16.52 9.30 4.88
CA LEU A 47 -15.29 9.12 5.67
C LEU A 47 -14.69 10.47 6.08
N LEU A 48 -14.61 11.44 5.16
CA LEU A 48 -14.10 12.77 5.46
C LEU A 48 -14.94 13.49 6.53
N THR A 49 -16.26 13.35 6.49
CA THR A 49 -17.15 13.91 7.51
C THR A 49 -16.89 13.26 8.87
N GLU A 50 -16.72 11.94 8.92
CA GLU A 50 -16.37 11.22 10.15
C GLU A 50 -15.02 11.69 10.72
N VAL A 51 -14.01 11.83 9.86
CA VAL A 51 -12.67 12.27 10.29
C VAL A 51 -12.71 13.73 10.75
N ALA A 52 -13.39 14.62 10.03
CA ALA A 52 -13.42 16.04 10.35
C ALA A 52 -14.16 16.37 11.66
N SER A 53 -15.21 15.60 12.00
CA SER A 53 -16.09 15.88 13.12
C SER A 53 -15.98 14.89 14.28
N GLY A 54 -15.25 13.78 14.11
CA GLY A 54 -15.11 12.76 15.13
C GLY A 54 -14.17 13.18 16.27
N ASP A 55 -14.35 12.55 17.45
CA ASP A 55 -13.36 12.67 18.51
C ASP A 55 -12.03 12.10 18.06
N LEU A 56 -10.93 12.81 18.31
CA LEU A 56 -9.62 12.44 17.82
C LEU A 56 -9.15 11.10 18.41
N TYR A 57 -9.39 10.85 19.69
CA TYR A 57 -8.97 9.61 20.35
C TYR A 57 -9.75 8.41 19.81
N ASP A 58 -11.06 8.56 19.57
CA ASP A 58 -11.88 7.51 18.98
C ASP A 58 -11.43 7.18 17.54
N LEU A 59 -11.04 8.22 16.77
CA LEU A 59 -10.49 8.04 15.42
C LEU A 59 -9.14 7.29 15.45
N GLN A 60 -8.27 7.65 16.40
CA GLN A 60 -6.97 7.03 16.59
C GLN A 60 -7.08 5.57 17.05
N GLU A 61 -7.95 5.29 18.02
CA GLU A 61 -8.22 3.92 18.47
C GLU A 61 -8.73 3.06 17.31
N ARG A 62 -9.71 3.55 16.56
CA ARG A 62 -10.25 2.86 15.38
C ARG A 62 -9.18 2.60 14.32
N TYR A 63 -8.29 3.57 14.08
CA TYR A 63 -7.19 3.40 13.14
C TYR A 63 -6.24 2.28 13.56
N VAL A 64 -5.81 2.28 14.82
CA VAL A 64 -4.93 1.23 15.37
C VAL A 64 -5.61 -0.14 15.31
N LEU A 65 -6.89 -0.23 15.69
CA LEU A 65 -7.65 -1.48 15.61
C LEU A 65 -7.76 -2.04 14.19
N LEU A 66 -7.83 -1.17 13.18
CA LEU A 66 -7.96 -1.60 11.79
C LEU A 66 -6.63 -1.95 11.15
N PHE A 67 -5.61 -1.09 11.29
CA PHE A 67 -4.43 -1.11 10.42
C PHE A 67 -3.15 -1.58 11.11
N ASP A 68 -3.10 -1.53 12.44
CA ASP A 68 -1.88 -1.83 13.19
C ASP A 68 -1.93 -3.18 13.91
N ARG A 69 -3.11 -3.61 14.36
CA ARG A 69 -3.25 -4.86 15.13
C ARG A 69 -3.33 -6.13 14.30
N THR A 70 -3.73 -6.06 13.04
CA THR A 70 -3.92 -7.24 12.20
C THR A 70 -3.17 -7.13 10.89
N ARG A 71 -2.44 -8.19 10.51
CA ARG A 71 -1.77 -8.25 9.21
C ARG A 71 -2.73 -8.20 8.04
N SER A 72 -3.94 -8.66 8.23
CA SER A 72 -4.96 -8.73 7.17
C SER A 72 -5.34 -7.36 6.59
N LEU A 73 -5.18 -6.29 7.38
CA LEU A 73 -5.40 -4.89 6.98
C LEU A 73 -4.16 -4.02 7.10
N SER A 74 -2.96 -4.61 7.25
CA SER A 74 -1.71 -3.86 7.28
C SER A 74 -1.59 -2.92 6.08
N LEU A 75 -1.12 -1.69 6.32
CA LEU A 75 -0.83 -0.72 5.26
C LEU A 75 0.55 -0.93 4.62
N HIS A 76 1.27 -2.00 5.00
CA HIS A 76 2.51 -2.42 4.37
C HIS A 76 2.22 -3.41 3.25
N LEU A 77 2.38 -2.97 1.99
CA LEU A 77 1.99 -3.73 0.80
C LEU A 77 2.67 -5.09 0.69
N PHE A 78 3.93 -5.19 1.11
CA PHE A 78 4.69 -6.42 0.96
C PHE A 78 4.33 -7.48 2.01
N GLU A 79 3.63 -7.12 3.08
CA GLU A 79 3.09 -8.10 4.02
C GLU A 79 2.00 -8.98 3.40
N HIS A 80 1.27 -8.46 2.42
CA HIS A 80 0.23 -9.20 1.70
C HIS A 80 0.78 -10.14 0.63
N VAL A 81 2.04 -9.95 0.20
CA VAL A 81 2.62 -10.67 -0.96
C VAL A 81 3.76 -11.58 -0.55
N HIS A 82 4.66 -11.11 0.30
CA HIS A 82 5.95 -11.76 0.54
C HIS A 82 6.07 -12.42 1.92
N GLY A 83 5.18 -12.06 2.86
CA GLY A 83 5.41 -12.43 4.26
C GLY A 83 6.83 -12.02 4.69
N GLU A 84 7.53 -12.88 5.41
CA GLU A 84 8.91 -12.66 5.88
C GLU A 84 9.96 -13.32 4.94
N SER A 85 9.88 -13.09 3.64
CA SER A 85 10.82 -13.66 2.69
C SER A 85 12.02 -12.75 2.44
N ARG A 86 13.17 -13.36 2.03
CA ARG A 86 14.38 -12.63 1.62
C ARG A 86 14.10 -11.69 0.43
N ASP A 87 13.13 -12.03 -0.41
CA ASP A 87 12.73 -11.23 -1.57
C ASP A 87 12.07 -9.91 -1.16
N ARG A 88 11.43 -9.85 0.02
CA ARG A 88 10.89 -8.62 0.60
C ARG A 88 11.98 -7.55 0.76
N GLY A 89 13.16 -7.95 1.28
CA GLY A 89 14.26 -7.00 1.46
C GLY A 89 14.72 -6.38 0.13
N GLN A 90 14.86 -7.18 -0.93
CA GLN A 90 15.24 -6.67 -2.24
C GLN A 90 14.15 -5.77 -2.84
N ALA A 91 12.89 -6.13 -2.70
CA ALA A 91 11.76 -5.33 -3.19
C ALA A 91 11.70 -3.96 -2.48
N MET A 92 12.02 -3.89 -1.18
CA MET A 92 12.14 -2.64 -0.42
C MET A 92 13.23 -1.73 -0.97
N VAL A 93 14.41 -2.29 -1.27
CA VAL A 93 15.54 -1.54 -1.86
C VAL A 93 15.18 -1.00 -3.24
N ASP A 94 14.53 -1.83 -4.07
CA ASP A 94 14.12 -1.44 -5.43
C ASP A 94 13.08 -0.31 -5.38
N LEU A 95 12.12 -0.37 -4.46
CA LEU A 95 11.10 0.67 -4.27
C LEU A 95 11.70 1.98 -3.75
N GLN A 96 12.62 1.89 -2.78
CA GLN A 96 13.34 3.06 -2.26
C GLN A 96 14.17 3.75 -3.37
N ALA A 97 14.79 2.97 -4.27
CA ALA A 97 15.51 3.52 -5.41
C ALA A 97 14.59 4.27 -6.39
N GLN A 98 13.35 3.80 -6.60
CA GLN A 98 12.35 4.51 -7.40
C GLN A 98 11.95 5.85 -6.77
N TYR A 99 11.75 5.88 -5.46
CA TYR A 99 11.45 7.12 -4.73
C TYR A 99 12.59 8.14 -4.85
N ALA A 100 13.84 7.69 -4.70
CA ALA A 100 15.01 8.56 -4.85
C ALA A 100 15.12 9.18 -6.25
N GLN A 101 14.75 8.43 -7.31
CA GLN A 101 14.70 8.97 -8.68
C GLN A 101 13.65 10.09 -8.84
N ALA A 102 12.58 10.05 -8.06
CA ALA A 102 11.57 11.10 -7.99
C ALA A 102 11.90 12.22 -6.98
N ASN A 103 13.13 12.25 -6.44
CA ASN A 103 13.56 13.15 -5.36
C ASN A 103 12.72 13.04 -4.07
N LEU A 104 12.16 11.87 -3.80
CA LEU A 104 11.49 11.54 -2.56
C LEU A 104 12.44 10.71 -1.69
N PHE A 105 12.65 11.15 -0.46
CA PHE A 105 13.52 10.46 0.50
C PHE A 105 12.68 9.94 1.65
N VAL A 106 12.69 8.63 1.82
CA VAL A 106 11.99 7.95 2.91
C VAL A 106 12.72 8.24 4.21
N SER A 107 12.00 8.61 5.26
CA SER A 107 12.59 8.76 6.59
C SER A 107 13.08 7.40 7.11
N ALA A 108 14.08 7.41 8.00
CA ALA A 108 14.60 6.17 8.58
C ALA A 108 13.57 5.41 9.44
N ALA A 109 12.46 6.06 9.80
CA ALA A 109 11.38 5.47 10.60
C ALA A 109 10.28 4.79 9.77
N GLU A 110 10.25 5.04 8.44
CA GLU A 110 9.19 4.54 7.55
C GLU A 110 9.73 3.46 6.63
N LEU A 111 8.92 2.43 6.38
CA LEU A 111 9.25 1.42 5.39
C LEU A 111 8.78 1.87 4.00
N PRO A 112 9.55 1.59 2.94
CA PRO A 112 9.19 2.01 1.57
C PRO A 112 7.85 1.49 1.06
N ASP A 113 7.40 0.33 1.53
CA ASP A 113 6.13 -0.30 1.15
C ASP A 113 4.91 0.23 1.93
N PHE A 114 5.08 1.24 2.78
CA PHE A 114 3.98 1.89 3.49
C PHE A 114 3.05 2.58 2.48
N LEU A 115 1.80 2.14 2.44
CA LEU A 115 0.83 2.55 1.42
C LEU A 115 0.66 4.07 1.31
N PRO A 116 0.54 4.86 2.39
CA PRO A 116 0.49 6.32 2.27
C PRO A 116 1.68 6.91 1.52
N LEU A 117 2.89 6.45 1.81
CA LEU A 117 4.11 6.90 1.13
C LEU A 117 4.12 6.50 -0.35
N PHE A 118 3.71 5.28 -0.66
CA PHE A 118 3.56 4.80 -2.03
C PHE A 118 2.57 5.66 -2.84
N LEU A 119 1.41 6.00 -2.25
CA LEU A 119 0.43 6.87 -2.90
C LEU A 119 0.94 8.31 -3.08
N GLU A 120 1.70 8.83 -2.13
CA GLU A 120 2.35 10.13 -2.28
C GLU A 120 3.34 10.13 -3.44
N TYR A 121 4.17 9.09 -3.55
CA TYR A 121 5.05 8.90 -4.71
C TYR A 121 4.26 8.85 -6.02
N LEU A 122 3.21 8.03 -6.10
CA LEU A 122 2.38 7.96 -7.30
C LEU A 122 1.74 9.30 -7.66
N SER A 123 1.43 10.14 -6.67
CA SER A 123 0.88 11.48 -6.92
C SER A 123 1.84 12.41 -7.65
N THR A 124 3.13 12.13 -7.64
CA THR A 124 4.17 12.91 -8.35
C THR A 124 4.34 12.50 -9.80
N LEU A 125 3.90 11.31 -10.17
CA LEU A 125 4.03 10.74 -11.51
C LEU A 125 2.99 11.31 -12.50
N PRO A 126 3.23 11.17 -13.82
CA PRO A 126 2.19 11.36 -14.82
C PRO A 126 0.98 10.45 -14.54
N ALA A 127 -0.24 10.95 -14.78
CA ALA A 127 -1.47 10.23 -14.42
C ALA A 127 -1.53 8.80 -14.99
N LYS A 128 -1.11 8.61 -16.23
CA LYS A 128 -1.09 7.29 -16.88
C LYS A 128 -0.17 6.32 -16.14
N GLU A 129 1.05 6.73 -15.85
CA GLU A 129 2.06 5.93 -15.17
C GLU A 129 1.63 5.59 -13.73
N ALA A 130 1.06 6.57 -13.01
CA ALA A 130 0.50 6.35 -11.69
C ALA A 130 -0.61 5.29 -11.70
N CYS A 131 -1.56 5.35 -12.65
CA CYS A 131 -2.65 4.38 -12.77
C CYS A 131 -2.16 2.99 -13.18
N GLU A 132 -1.13 2.89 -14.04
CA GLU A 132 -0.50 1.62 -14.43
C GLU A 132 0.25 0.98 -13.25
N THR A 133 0.97 1.78 -12.46
CA THR A 133 1.66 1.30 -11.25
C THR A 133 0.66 0.88 -10.17
N LEU A 134 -0.43 1.62 -9.99
CA LEU A 134 -1.50 1.32 -9.06
C LEU A 134 -2.22 -0.01 -9.37
N ALA A 135 -2.20 -0.43 -10.63
CA ALA A 135 -2.81 -1.69 -11.06
C ALA A 135 -2.11 -2.93 -10.48
N GLN A 136 -0.83 -2.82 -10.12
CA GLN A 136 -0.07 -3.97 -9.58
C GLN A 136 -0.62 -4.45 -8.23
N PRO A 137 -0.81 -3.60 -7.21
CA PRO A 137 -1.40 -3.98 -5.93
C PRO A 137 -2.93 -3.94 -5.93
N ALA A 138 -3.63 -3.79 -7.06
CA ALA A 138 -5.08 -3.61 -7.10
C ALA A 138 -5.85 -4.77 -6.44
N HIS A 139 -5.35 -6.00 -6.54
CA HIS A 139 -5.93 -7.19 -5.88
C HIS A 139 -5.84 -7.11 -4.35
N ILE A 140 -4.77 -6.53 -3.81
CA ILE A 140 -4.61 -6.26 -2.37
C ILE A 140 -5.66 -5.22 -1.95
N PHE A 141 -5.80 -4.13 -2.68
CA PHE A 141 -6.79 -3.10 -2.38
C PHE A 141 -8.21 -3.64 -2.41
N ALA A 142 -8.55 -4.50 -3.37
CA ALA A 142 -9.86 -5.12 -3.45
C ALA A 142 -10.12 -6.04 -2.25
N ALA A 143 -9.14 -6.84 -1.83
CA ALA A 143 -9.26 -7.71 -0.65
C ALA A 143 -9.41 -6.88 0.64
N MET A 144 -8.63 -5.80 0.80
CA MET A 144 -8.76 -4.89 1.94
C MET A 144 -10.12 -4.19 1.98
N ALA A 145 -10.63 -3.74 0.82
CA ALA A 145 -11.98 -3.17 0.74
C ALA A 145 -13.05 -4.15 1.23
N GLU A 146 -12.98 -5.44 0.82
CA GLU A 146 -13.92 -6.47 1.27
C GLU A 146 -13.83 -6.75 2.78
N ARG A 147 -12.62 -6.78 3.35
CA ARG A 147 -12.44 -6.95 4.80
C ARG A 147 -12.98 -5.75 5.58
N LEU A 148 -12.71 -4.52 5.11
CA LEU A 148 -13.25 -3.30 5.70
C LEU A 148 -14.77 -3.21 5.59
N ARG A 149 -15.35 -3.66 4.47
CA ARG A 149 -16.79 -3.78 4.29
C ARG A 149 -17.43 -4.72 5.32
N LYS A 150 -16.82 -5.90 5.54
CA LYS A 150 -17.29 -6.85 6.57
C LYS A 150 -17.28 -6.21 7.97
N ARG A 151 -16.27 -5.37 8.25
CA ARG A 151 -16.14 -4.63 9.51
C ARG A 151 -16.95 -3.33 9.54
N LYS A 152 -17.74 -3.04 8.49
CA LYS A 152 -18.57 -1.83 8.34
C LYS A 152 -17.78 -0.54 8.52
N SER A 153 -16.52 -0.53 8.09
CA SER A 153 -15.64 0.63 8.19
C SER A 153 -15.74 1.52 6.96
N SER A 154 -15.88 2.82 7.18
CA SER A 154 -15.89 3.85 6.11
C SER A 154 -14.57 3.93 5.34
N TYR A 155 -13.46 3.43 5.89
CA TYR A 155 -12.18 3.31 5.18
C TYR A 155 -12.26 2.42 3.93
N GLU A 156 -13.28 1.56 3.80
CA GLU A 156 -13.57 0.82 2.57
C GLU A 156 -13.55 1.73 1.33
N ALA A 157 -14.06 2.95 1.46
CA ALA A 157 -14.17 3.92 0.37
C ALA A 157 -12.82 4.27 -0.26
N VAL A 158 -11.75 4.35 0.55
CA VAL A 158 -10.40 4.67 0.05
C VAL A 158 -9.91 3.56 -0.87
N PHE A 159 -10.01 2.31 -0.44
CA PHE A 159 -9.54 1.16 -1.21
C PHE A 159 -10.37 0.93 -2.48
N ARG A 160 -11.67 1.15 -2.44
CA ARG A 160 -12.53 1.12 -3.64
C ARG A 160 -12.16 2.21 -4.64
N ALA A 161 -11.82 3.41 -4.18
CA ALA A 161 -11.34 4.48 -5.05
C ALA A 161 -10.00 4.13 -5.68
N LEU A 162 -9.07 3.51 -4.94
CA LEU A 162 -7.78 3.06 -5.48
C LEU A 162 -7.96 1.99 -6.57
N VAL A 163 -8.86 1.03 -6.37
CA VAL A 163 -9.21 0.03 -7.41
C VAL A 163 -9.83 0.70 -8.62
N ALA A 164 -10.68 1.72 -8.43
CA ALA A 164 -11.32 2.43 -9.54
C ALA A 164 -10.32 3.27 -10.36
N LEU A 165 -9.28 3.82 -9.73
CA LEU A 165 -8.21 4.57 -10.38
C LEU A 165 -7.20 3.68 -11.12
N SER A 166 -7.10 2.39 -10.79
CA SER A 166 -6.18 1.47 -11.44
C SER A 166 -6.61 1.16 -12.88
N THR A 167 -5.64 0.94 -13.77
CA THR A 167 -5.90 0.60 -15.18
C THR A 167 -6.39 -0.83 -15.37
N SER A 168 -6.17 -1.70 -14.41
CA SER A 168 -6.56 -3.11 -14.44
C SER A 168 -7.45 -3.44 -13.26
N LYS A 169 -8.55 -4.14 -13.53
CA LYS A 169 -9.37 -4.71 -12.45
C LYS A 169 -8.78 -6.05 -12.03
N PRO A 170 -8.60 -6.30 -10.72
CA PRO A 170 -8.15 -7.59 -10.23
C PRO A 170 -9.18 -8.67 -10.53
N THR A 171 -8.72 -9.89 -10.73
CA THR A 171 -9.57 -11.06 -10.94
C THR A 171 -10.18 -11.53 -9.62
N GLU A 172 -11.33 -12.22 -9.68
CA GLU A 172 -11.96 -12.79 -8.49
C GLU A 172 -11.07 -13.85 -7.82
N ASP A 173 -10.28 -14.59 -8.61
CA ASP A 173 -9.35 -15.59 -8.09
C ASP A 173 -8.23 -14.96 -7.27
N GLU A 174 -7.63 -13.85 -7.73
CA GLU A 174 -6.62 -13.10 -6.99
C GLU A 174 -7.15 -12.56 -5.66
N ILE A 175 -8.34 -11.98 -5.68
CA ILE A 175 -9.00 -11.46 -4.48
C ILE A 175 -9.33 -12.60 -3.53
N SER A 176 -9.91 -13.69 -4.05
CA SER A 176 -10.32 -14.85 -3.26
C SER A 176 -9.13 -15.54 -2.59
N ALA A 177 -7.97 -15.58 -3.25
CA ALA A 177 -6.74 -16.12 -2.67
C ALA A 177 -6.32 -15.35 -1.41
N LEU A 178 -6.36 -14.01 -1.46
CA LEU A 178 -6.07 -13.16 -0.29
C LEU A 178 -7.14 -13.28 0.81
N LEU A 179 -8.42 -13.39 0.44
CA LEU A 179 -9.50 -13.50 1.42
C LEU A 179 -9.53 -14.85 2.16
N LYS A 180 -8.83 -15.87 1.65
CA LYS A 180 -8.64 -17.16 2.34
C LYS A 180 -7.59 -17.08 3.46
N LEU A 181 -6.73 -16.07 3.45
CA LEU A 181 -5.77 -15.85 4.52
C LEU A 181 -6.50 -15.49 5.83
N PRO A 182 -5.95 -15.88 7.00
CA PRO A 182 -6.55 -15.55 8.29
C PRO A 182 -6.88 -14.06 8.42
N ASP A 183 -8.05 -13.78 8.96
CA ASP A 183 -8.54 -12.43 9.25
C ASP A 183 -8.97 -12.34 10.72
N PRO A 184 -8.00 -12.35 11.67
CA PRO A 184 -8.29 -12.38 13.09
C PRO A 184 -9.07 -11.13 13.53
N ASP A 185 -9.93 -11.30 14.53
CA ASP A 185 -10.60 -10.16 15.17
C ASP A 185 -9.55 -9.38 15.99
N ALA A 186 -9.42 -8.09 15.71
CA ALA A 186 -8.49 -7.21 16.43
C ALA A 186 -8.77 -7.10 17.95
N ASN A 187 -9.96 -7.50 18.39
CA ASN A 187 -10.35 -7.52 19.80
C ASN A 187 -10.09 -8.88 20.47
N ASP A 188 -9.82 -9.93 19.72
CA ASP A 188 -9.44 -11.23 20.26
C ASP A 188 -7.92 -11.31 20.45
N LEU A 189 -7.47 -10.83 21.61
CA LEU A 189 -6.04 -10.78 21.94
C LEU A 189 -5.41 -12.18 21.99
N ALA A 190 -6.15 -13.19 22.42
CA ALA A 190 -5.62 -14.56 22.50
C ALA A 190 -5.42 -15.17 21.10
N ALA A 191 -6.36 -14.92 20.18
CA ALA A 191 -6.20 -15.33 18.79
C ALA A 191 -5.10 -14.57 18.06
N LEU A 192 -4.89 -13.29 18.41
CA LEU A 192 -3.79 -12.48 17.87
C LEU A 192 -2.43 -13.02 18.36
N ASP A 193 -2.28 -13.28 19.65
CA ASP A 193 -1.05 -13.83 20.23
C ASP A 193 -0.72 -15.19 19.60
N ALA A 194 -1.71 -16.09 19.47
CA ALA A 194 -1.52 -17.37 18.81
C ALA A 194 -1.09 -17.22 17.34
N ALA A 195 -1.66 -16.27 16.60
CA ALA A 195 -1.28 -16.02 15.20
C ALA A 195 0.15 -15.51 15.04
N TRP A 196 0.68 -14.80 16.04
CA TRP A 196 2.08 -14.36 16.05
C TRP A 196 3.05 -15.46 16.51
N GLU A 197 2.64 -16.35 17.43
CA GLU A 197 3.46 -17.48 17.91
C GLU A 197 3.63 -18.57 16.84
N ASP A 198 2.62 -18.82 16.01
CA ASP A 198 2.63 -19.88 14.99
C ASP A 198 3.43 -19.51 13.73
N GLU A 199 4.03 -18.33 13.66
CA GLU A 199 4.76 -17.90 12.46
C GLU A 199 6.20 -18.49 12.46
N PRO A 200 6.48 -19.50 11.63
CA PRO A 200 7.81 -20.11 11.59
C PRO A 200 8.83 -19.13 11.02
N VAL A 201 9.84 -18.78 11.78
CA VAL A 201 11.00 -18.03 11.30
C VAL A 201 11.82 -18.93 10.37
N ASN A 202 11.59 -18.84 9.07
CA ASN A 202 12.32 -19.60 8.06
C ASN A 202 13.60 -18.87 7.64
N PHE A 203 14.75 -19.33 8.12
CA PHE A 203 16.08 -18.86 7.70
C PHE A 203 16.62 -19.54 6.43
N GLY A 204 15.82 -20.35 5.74
CA GLY A 204 16.22 -21.10 4.53
C GLY A 204 15.80 -20.43 3.23
N PRO A 205 16.39 -20.82 2.08
CA PRO A 205 15.90 -20.38 0.77
C PRO A 205 14.51 -20.97 0.55
N GLY A 206 13.49 -20.10 0.60
CA GLY A 206 12.07 -20.49 0.52
C GLY A 206 11.73 -21.14 -0.81
N SER A 207 11.00 -22.24 -0.77
CA SER A 207 10.33 -22.84 -1.92
C SER A 207 9.23 -21.89 -2.39
N GLY A 208 9.52 -21.08 -3.42
CA GLY A 208 8.59 -20.08 -3.95
C GLY A 208 7.53 -20.69 -4.85
N ASP A 209 6.27 -20.55 -4.49
CA ASP A 209 5.15 -20.75 -5.40
C ASP A 209 5.01 -19.59 -6.40
N GLY A 210 4.79 -19.95 -7.67
CA GLY A 210 4.94 -19.08 -8.85
C GLY A 210 4.07 -17.81 -8.99
N CYS A 211 3.20 -17.45 -8.02
CA CYS A 211 2.51 -16.15 -7.99
C CYS A 211 3.38 -15.00 -7.49
N LYS A 212 4.44 -15.31 -6.74
CA LYS A 212 5.32 -14.32 -6.09
C LYS A 212 6.30 -13.67 -7.07
N GLU A 213 6.71 -14.40 -8.12
CA GLU A 213 7.66 -13.92 -9.14
C GLU A 213 7.08 -12.81 -10.03
N GLY A 214 5.78 -12.78 -10.22
CA GLY A 214 5.13 -11.82 -11.12
C GLY A 214 5.22 -10.38 -10.66
N LEU A 215 5.11 -10.08 -9.36
CA LEU A 215 5.18 -8.72 -8.82
C LEU A 215 6.62 -8.22 -8.83
N ILE A 216 7.57 -9.04 -8.38
CA ILE A 216 9.01 -8.71 -8.38
C ILE A 216 9.50 -8.50 -9.81
N ALA A 217 9.11 -9.38 -10.74
CA ALA A 217 9.50 -9.27 -12.14
C ALA A 217 8.90 -8.01 -12.81
N ARG A 218 7.69 -7.59 -12.44
CA ARG A 218 7.05 -6.39 -12.98
C ARG A 218 7.65 -5.11 -12.38
N VAL A 219 7.95 -5.08 -11.08
CA VAL A 219 8.68 -3.97 -10.45
C VAL A 219 10.09 -3.86 -11.06
N ARG A 220 10.78 -4.97 -11.30
CA ARG A 220 12.07 -5.00 -12.01
C ARG A 220 11.96 -4.63 -13.50
N GLY A 221 10.85 -4.97 -14.16
CA GLY A 221 10.58 -4.62 -15.56
C GLY A 221 10.37 -3.12 -15.79
N GLY A 222 9.92 -2.37 -14.78
CA GLY A 222 9.83 -0.91 -14.78
C GLY A 222 11.19 -0.22 -14.69
N LEU A 223 12.24 -0.94 -14.31
CA LEU A 223 13.64 -0.46 -14.21
C LEU A 223 14.43 -0.58 -15.52
N ARG A 224 13.79 -0.62 -16.70
CA ARG A 224 14.53 -0.55 -17.97
C ARG A 224 15.22 0.82 -18.03
N PRO A 225 16.57 0.85 -18.16
CA PRO A 225 17.28 2.11 -18.38
C PRO A 225 16.73 2.79 -19.64
N ALA A 226 16.54 4.09 -19.56
CA ALA A 226 16.14 4.90 -20.71
C ALA A 226 17.10 4.65 -21.88
N PRO A 227 16.63 4.64 -23.14
CA PRO A 227 17.50 4.43 -24.30
C PRO A 227 18.61 5.47 -24.32
N GLY A 228 19.87 5.04 -24.12
CA GLY A 228 21.05 5.91 -24.11
C GLY A 228 21.92 5.87 -22.84
N MET A 229 21.51 5.16 -21.78
CA MET A 229 22.39 4.94 -20.62
C MET A 229 23.25 3.69 -20.82
N PRO A 230 24.60 3.78 -20.62
CA PRO A 230 25.46 2.61 -20.67
C PRO A 230 25.15 1.67 -19.48
N PRO A 231 25.27 0.34 -19.64
CA PRO A 231 25.04 -0.61 -18.56
C PRO A 231 25.98 -0.33 -17.38
N ALA A 232 25.46 -0.40 -16.16
CA ALA A 232 26.24 -0.29 -14.94
C ALA A 232 27.37 -1.31 -14.95
N ASN A 233 28.60 -0.86 -14.86
CA ASN A 233 29.80 -1.69 -14.91
C ASN A 233 29.83 -2.60 -13.66
N PRO A 234 29.95 -3.95 -13.79
CA PRO A 234 30.11 -4.81 -12.65
C PRO A 234 31.44 -4.49 -11.96
N THR A 235 31.37 -4.16 -10.70
CA THR A 235 32.50 -3.81 -9.82
C THR A 235 33.61 -4.86 -9.92
N ARG A 236 34.77 -4.44 -10.33
CA ARG A 236 36.01 -5.20 -10.47
C ARG A 236 36.36 -5.83 -9.12
N ALA A 237 36.35 -7.15 -9.05
CA ALA A 237 36.80 -7.90 -7.89
C ALA A 237 38.24 -7.54 -7.58
N VAL A 238 38.49 -7.02 -6.38
CA VAL A 238 39.85 -6.79 -5.86
C VAL A 238 40.40 -8.13 -5.43
N ALA A 239 41.44 -8.61 -6.10
CA ALA A 239 42.18 -9.79 -5.72
C ALA A 239 42.93 -9.58 -4.40
N PRO A 240 43.06 -10.59 -3.51
CA PRO A 240 43.82 -10.47 -2.29
C PRO A 240 45.31 -10.40 -2.62
N ARG A 241 46.01 -9.48 -2.03
CA ARG A 241 47.48 -9.39 -2.05
C ARG A 241 48.04 -10.50 -1.14
N GLN A 242 49.02 -11.21 -1.68
CA GLN A 242 49.93 -12.13 -0.95
C GLN A 242 50.84 -11.33 -0.02
#